data_da28022bd207b471087abdfc6b435254
#
_entry.id   da28022bd207b471087abdfc6b435254
#
_cell.length_a   1.000
_cell.length_b   1.000
_cell.length_c   1.000
_cell.angle_alpha   90.00
_cell.angle_beta   90.00
_cell.angle_gamma   90.00
#
_symmetry.space_group_name_H-M   'P 1'
#
loop_
_entity.id
_entity.type
_entity.pdbx_description
1 polymer ?
#
loop_
_entity_poly.entity_id
_entity_poly.type
_entity_poly.pdbx_seq_one_letter_code
_entity_poly.pdbx_strand_id
1 'polypeptide(L)'
;MTLEVRTVPADIPEVDELLDAYLDEREATFPSAQGTYSRKRTPAAEFTPPNGVFAVAYDDGLAVGCGGLRRIADDTAGDRPDVRFEVKHVFVTPAGRGKGVATALMDTLEAAAAELGATAIVLDTNDSLVAAGAMYRGRGYERVHPFNDNPNATAWYRKPVRR
;
A
#
# COMPACT_ATOMS: atom_id res chain seq x y z
N MET A 1 -21.30 -4.25 12.17
CA MET A 1 -19.90 -4.32 11.72
C MET A 1 -19.02 -3.55 12.69
N THR A 2 -17.97 -4.17 13.20
CA THR A 2 -16.95 -3.50 14.01
C THR A 2 -15.62 -3.58 13.26
N LEU A 3 -15.25 -2.49 12.62
CA LEU A 3 -14.01 -2.41 11.85
C LEU A 3 -12.88 -1.90 12.76
N GLU A 4 -11.81 -2.67 12.82
CA GLU A 4 -10.60 -2.34 13.57
C GLU A 4 -9.38 -2.55 12.70
N VAL A 5 -8.44 -1.59 12.71
CA VAL A 5 -7.15 -1.74 12.03
C VAL A 5 -6.06 -1.84 13.08
N ARG A 6 -5.22 -2.87 12.96
CA ARG A 6 -4.08 -3.09 13.86
C ARG A 6 -2.79 -3.15 13.07
N THR A 7 -1.74 -2.58 13.62
CA THR A 7 -0.39 -2.88 13.15
C THR A 7 0.07 -4.21 13.73
N VAL A 8 0.62 -5.06 12.88
CA VAL A 8 1.01 -6.43 13.24
C VAL A 8 2.39 -6.74 12.68
N PRO A 9 3.10 -7.75 13.22
CA PRO A 9 4.28 -8.28 12.55
C PRO A 9 3.90 -8.82 11.16
N ALA A 10 4.70 -8.50 10.14
CA ALA A 10 4.39 -8.87 8.76
C ALA A 10 4.67 -10.35 8.45
N ASP A 11 5.24 -11.09 9.37
CA ASP A 11 5.62 -12.52 9.22
C ASP A 11 4.64 -13.49 9.90
N ILE A 12 3.46 -13.02 10.30
CA ILE A 12 2.44 -13.90 10.89
C ILE A 12 1.64 -14.63 9.80
N PRO A 13 1.11 -15.85 10.10
CA PRO A 13 0.37 -16.64 9.12
C PRO A 13 -0.81 -15.91 8.47
N GLU A 14 -1.52 -15.09 9.22
CA GLU A 14 -2.68 -14.32 8.74
C GLU A 14 -2.28 -13.33 7.64
N VAL A 15 -1.09 -12.72 7.75
CA VAL A 15 -0.54 -11.85 6.72
C VAL A 15 -0.21 -12.65 5.47
N ASP A 16 0.38 -13.84 5.60
CA ASP A 16 0.67 -14.71 4.47
C ASP A 16 -0.59 -15.06 3.70
N GLU A 17 -1.67 -15.41 4.39
CA GLU A 17 -2.95 -15.73 3.76
C GLU A 17 -3.52 -14.53 2.97
N LEU A 18 -3.48 -13.34 3.58
CA LEU A 18 -3.95 -12.11 2.91
C LEU A 18 -3.11 -11.76 1.69
N LEU A 19 -1.79 -11.87 1.79
CA LEU A 19 -0.89 -11.56 0.68
C LEU A 19 -0.98 -12.61 -0.44
N ASP A 20 -1.17 -13.86 -0.13
CA ASP A 20 -1.42 -14.89 -1.14
C ASP A 20 -2.72 -14.58 -1.91
N ALA A 21 -3.79 -14.24 -1.21
CA ALA A 21 -5.05 -13.85 -1.84
C ALA A 21 -4.91 -12.58 -2.69
N TYR A 22 -4.15 -11.60 -2.22
CA TYR A 22 -3.84 -10.39 -2.97
C TYR A 22 -3.11 -10.71 -4.28
N LEU A 23 -2.05 -11.50 -4.21
CA LEU A 23 -1.26 -11.86 -5.40
C LEU A 23 -2.08 -12.71 -6.37
N ASP A 24 -2.90 -13.62 -5.89
CA ASP A 24 -3.78 -14.43 -6.72
C ASP A 24 -4.79 -13.56 -7.49
N GLU A 25 -5.40 -12.58 -6.84
CA GLU A 25 -6.34 -11.67 -7.49
C GLU A 25 -5.62 -10.77 -8.49
N ARG A 26 -4.44 -10.24 -8.14
CA ARG A 26 -3.66 -9.41 -9.05
C ARG A 26 -3.26 -10.16 -10.31
N GLU A 27 -2.81 -11.40 -10.16
CA GLU A 27 -2.45 -12.25 -11.30
C GLU A 27 -3.68 -12.56 -12.18
N ALA A 28 -4.81 -12.89 -11.57
CA ALA A 28 -6.03 -13.24 -12.27
C ALA A 28 -6.65 -12.07 -13.05
N THR A 29 -6.45 -10.83 -12.57
CA THR A 29 -7.06 -9.62 -13.16
C THR A 29 -6.06 -8.74 -13.92
N PHE A 30 -4.80 -9.16 -14.01
CA PHE A 30 -3.79 -8.36 -14.70
C PHE A 30 -4.11 -8.27 -16.19
N PRO A 31 -4.05 -7.06 -16.81
CA PRO A 31 -4.38 -6.92 -18.23
C PRO A 31 -3.43 -7.71 -19.11
N SER A 32 -3.96 -8.60 -19.94
CA SER A 32 -3.17 -9.44 -20.83
C SER A 32 -2.34 -8.63 -21.84
N ALA A 33 -2.84 -7.46 -22.23
CA ALA A 33 -2.11 -6.54 -23.11
C ALA A 33 -0.82 -5.99 -22.50
N GLN A 34 -0.66 -6.06 -21.17
CA GLN A 34 0.53 -5.60 -20.45
C GLN A 34 1.53 -6.73 -20.18
N GLY A 35 1.24 -7.94 -20.64
CA GLY A 35 2.10 -9.10 -20.44
C GLY A 35 1.66 -9.94 -19.24
N THR A 36 2.63 -10.56 -18.58
CA THR A 36 2.41 -11.46 -17.45
C THR A 36 2.67 -10.73 -16.13
N TYR A 37 1.79 -10.91 -15.16
CA TYR A 37 1.97 -10.35 -13.82
C TYR A 37 3.22 -10.94 -13.15
N SER A 38 4.09 -10.05 -12.68
CA SER A 38 5.28 -10.45 -11.93
C SER A 38 4.94 -10.58 -10.45
N ARG A 39 4.85 -11.82 -9.98
CA ARG A 39 4.43 -12.14 -8.61
C ARG A 39 5.58 -11.93 -7.64
N LYS A 40 5.55 -10.83 -6.89
CA LYS A 40 6.59 -10.46 -5.92
C LYS A 40 5.98 -10.02 -4.60
N ARG A 41 6.61 -10.43 -3.50
CA ARG A 41 6.32 -9.96 -2.15
C ARG A 41 7.50 -9.17 -1.61
N THR A 42 7.20 -8.05 -0.94
CA THR A 42 8.21 -7.33 -0.16
C THR A 42 8.55 -8.15 1.08
N PRO A 43 9.84 -8.31 1.41
CA PRO A 43 10.25 -9.02 2.63
C PRO A 43 9.63 -8.42 3.90
N ALA A 44 9.19 -9.26 4.81
CA ALA A 44 8.53 -8.84 6.05
C ALA A 44 9.39 -7.87 6.88
N ALA A 45 10.71 -8.02 6.85
CA ALA A 45 11.63 -7.15 7.57
C ALA A 45 11.52 -5.67 7.15
N GLU A 46 11.14 -5.39 5.90
CA GLU A 46 11.00 -4.02 5.40
C GLU A 46 9.74 -3.33 5.95
N PHE A 47 8.80 -4.10 6.49
CA PHE A 47 7.59 -3.60 7.15
C PHE A 47 7.71 -3.57 8.67
N THR A 48 8.92 -3.55 9.19
CA THR A 48 9.20 -3.57 10.65
C THR A 48 9.69 -2.19 11.09
N PRO A 49 9.13 -1.61 12.18
CA PRO A 49 9.61 -0.32 12.70
C PRO A 49 11.10 -0.35 13.04
N PRO A 50 11.84 0.73 12.81
CA PRO A 50 11.41 2.06 12.31
C PRO A 50 11.35 2.18 10.78
N ASN A 51 11.63 1.11 10.05
CA ASN A 51 11.73 1.13 8.58
C ASN A 51 10.36 0.99 7.90
N GLY A 52 9.36 0.57 8.62
CA GLY A 52 8.01 0.41 8.09
C GLY A 52 7.03 -0.13 9.11
N VAL A 53 5.82 -0.39 8.65
CA VAL A 53 4.76 -1.05 9.43
C VAL A 53 3.93 -1.92 8.49
N PHE A 54 3.23 -2.88 9.07
CA PHE A 54 2.20 -3.64 8.35
C PHE A 54 0.88 -3.56 9.12
N ALA A 55 -0.21 -3.32 8.41
CA ALA A 55 -1.53 -3.15 9.00
C ALA A 55 -2.49 -4.21 8.48
N VAL A 56 -3.33 -4.73 9.36
CA VAL A 56 -4.44 -5.64 9.02
C VAL A 56 -5.74 -5.05 9.54
N ALA A 57 -6.75 -5.06 8.70
CA ALA A 57 -8.10 -4.63 9.04
C ALA A 57 -8.94 -5.85 9.40
N TYR A 58 -9.67 -5.74 10.50
CA TYR A 58 -10.56 -6.79 11.01
C TYR A 58 -12.00 -6.27 11.05
N ASP A 59 -12.92 -7.08 10.57
CA ASP A 59 -14.36 -6.86 10.69
C ASP A 59 -14.93 -7.94 11.62
N ASP A 60 -15.36 -7.54 12.81
CA ASP A 60 -15.80 -8.47 13.86
C ASP A 60 -14.81 -9.63 14.10
N GLY A 61 -13.51 -9.32 14.08
CA GLY A 61 -12.42 -10.27 14.31
C GLY A 61 -11.97 -11.06 13.09
N LEU A 62 -12.62 -10.90 11.95
CA LEU A 62 -12.21 -11.54 10.68
C LEU A 62 -11.29 -10.60 9.92
N ALA A 63 -10.12 -11.05 9.51
CA ALA A 63 -9.21 -10.29 8.68
C ALA A 63 -9.81 -10.06 7.29
N VAL A 64 -10.02 -8.80 6.91
CA VAL A 64 -10.69 -8.40 5.67
C VAL A 64 -9.86 -7.49 4.78
N GLY A 65 -8.65 -7.14 5.19
CA GLY A 65 -7.76 -6.32 4.38
C GLY A 65 -6.42 -6.12 5.01
N CYS A 66 -5.48 -5.63 4.22
CA CYS A 66 -4.11 -5.35 4.68
C CYS A 66 -3.47 -4.23 3.88
N GLY A 67 -2.34 -3.76 4.37
CA GLY A 67 -1.46 -2.85 3.65
C GLY A 67 -0.15 -2.69 4.38
N GLY A 68 0.91 -2.42 3.63
CA GLY A 68 2.24 -2.20 4.17
C GLY A 68 2.77 -0.81 3.85
N LEU A 69 3.70 -0.36 4.68
CA LEU A 69 4.42 0.88 4.52
C LEU A 69 5.90 0.60 4.76
N ARG A 70 6.76 1.02 3.83
CA ARG A 70 8.21 0.84 3.98
C ARG A 70 8.98 2.10 3.59
N ARG A 71 10.07 2.37 4.28
CA ARG A 71 11.00 3.41 3.86
C ARG A 71 11.73 2.97 2.60
N ILE A 72 11.84 3.88 1.65
CA ILE A 72 12.68 3.73 0.46
C ILE A 72 13.73 4.83 0.43
N ALA A 73 14.62 4.80 -0.55
CA ALA A 73 15.67 5.81 -0.67
C ALA A 73 15.09 7.22 -0.72
N ASP A 74 15.77 8.17 -0.07
CA ASP A 74 15.38 9.57 -0.11
C ASP A 74 15.44 10.10 -1.54
N ASP A 75 14.51 10.98 -1.88
CA ASP A 75 14.60 11.72 -3.13
C ASP A 75 15.38 13.02 -2.90
N THR A 76 16.51 13.13 -3.56
CA THR A 76 17.43 14.27 -3.43
C THR A 76 17.40 15.22 -4.61
N ALA A 77 16.42 15.08 -5.52
CA ALA A 77 16.35 15.88 -6.75
C ALA A 77 15.97 17.34 -6.52
N GLY A 78 15.33 17.68 -5.39
CA GLY A 78 14.94 19.05 -5.04
C GLY A 78 15.92 19.72 -4.08
N ASP A 79 15.55 20.91 -3.60
CA ASP A 79 16.35 21.70 -2.65
C ASP A 79 16.48 21.04 -1.27
N ARG A 80 15.50 20.20 -0.93
CA ARG A 80 15.48 19.41 0.32
C ARG A 80 15.20 17.96 -0.01
N PRO A 81 15.94 17.02 0.60
CA PRO A 81 15.63 15.59 0.43
C PRO A 81 14.22 15.27 0.90
N ASP A 82 13.47 14.52 0.10
CA ASP A 82 12.24 13.89 0.55
C ASP A 82 12.59 12.58 1.27
N VAL A 83 12.14 12.47 2.51
CA VAL A 83 12.14 11.20 3.23
C VAL A 83 10.89 10.43 2.79
N ARG A 84 11.09 9.41 1.97
CA ARG A 84 9.99 8.71 1.32
C ARG A 84 9.64 7.39 1.99
N PHE A 85 8.35 7.20 2.24
CA PHE A 85 7.80 5.89 2.59
C PHE A 85 6.84 5.47 1.49
N GLU A 86 6.88 4.20 1.14
CA GLU A 86 6.07 3.62 0.06
C GLU A 86 4.97 2.74 0.63
N VAL A 87 3.73 3.00 0.20
CA VAL A 87 2.58 2.13 0.49
C VAL A 87 2.60 0.96 -0.49
N LYS A 88 2.49 -0.25 0.04
CA LYS A 88 2.50 -1.50 -0.74
C LYS A 88 1.42 -2.47 -0.28
N HIS A 89 0.98 -3.30 -1.21
CA HIS A 89 0.13 -4.46 -0.90
C HIS A 89 -1.20 -4.11 -0.23
N VAL A 90 -1.77 -2.94 -0.56
CA VAL A 90 -3.11 -2.58 -0.09
C VAL A 90 -4.12 -3.50 -0.76
N PHE A 91 -4.85 -4.25 0.05
CA PHE A 91 -5.79 -5.25 -0.41
C PHE A 91 -6.99 -5.32 0.51
N VAL A 92 -8.18 -5.45 -0.07
CA VAL A 92 -9.42 -5.69 0.66
C VAL A 92 -10.03 -6.97 0.10
N THR A 93 -10.31 -7.93 0.98
CA THR A 93 -10.96 -9.19 0.57
C THR A 93 -12.37 -8.91 0.04
N PRO A 94 -12.92 -9.81 -0.80
CA PRO A 94 -14.31 -9.63 -1.27
C PRO A 94 -15.31 -9.39 -0.14
N ALA A 95 -15.15 -10.08 1.00
CA ALA A 95 -16.01 -9.90 2.17
C ALA A 95 -15.90 -8.51 2.83
N GLY A 96 -14.76 -7.84 2.66
CA GLY A 96 -14.51 -6.51 3.24
C GLY A 96 -14.89 -5.33 2.35
N ARG A 97 -15.21 -5.57 1.08
CA ARG A 97 -15.46 -4.48 0.11
C ARG A 97 -16.73 -3.70 0.41
N GLY A 98 -16.71 -2.40 0.08
CA GLY A 98 -17.84 -1.51 0.28
C GLY A 98 -18.08 -1.10 1.73
N LYS A 99 -17.12 -1.33 2.63
CA LYS A 99 -17.24 -1.08 4.07
C LYS A 99 -16.24 -0.04 4.61
N GLY A 100 -15.53 0.65 3.72
CA GLY A 100 -14.53 1.64 4.14
C GLY A 100 -13.20 1.05 4.62
N VAL A 101 -12.92 -0.21 4.32
CA VAL A 101 -11.69 -0.90 4.78
C VAL A 101 -10.44 -0.25 4.21
N ALA A 102 -10.41 0.03 2.89
CA ALA A 102 -9.26 0.67 2.26
C ALA A 102 -8.98 2.04 2.85
N THR A 103 -10.01 2.84 3.11
CA THR A 103 -9.88 4.15 3.75
C THR A 103 -9.27 4.03 5.14
N ALA A 104 -9.75 3.10 5.95
CA ALA A 104 -9.22 2.88 7.30
C ALA A 104 -7.76 2.41 7.27
N LEU A 105 -7.40 1.54 6.35
CA LEU A 105 -6.01 1.10 6.15
C LEU A 105 -5.13 2.29 5.76
N MET A 106 -5.54 3.10 4.79
CA MET A 106 -4.75 4.25 4.37
C MET A 106 -4.61 5.28 5.48
N ASP A 107 -5.64 5.54 6.27
CA ASP A 107 -5.55 6.43 7.44
C ASP A 107 -4.45 5.94 8.40
N THR A 108 -4.42 4.66 8.69
CA THR A 108 -3.42 4.05 9.57
C THR A 108 -2.01 4.16 9.00
N LEU A 109 -1.84 3.82 7.72
CA LEU A 109 -0.53 3.86 7.06
C LEU A 109 0.00 5.29 6.93
N GLU A 110 -0.85 6.24 6.58
CA GLU A 110 -0.45 7.65 6.47
C GLU A 110 -0.07 8.24 7.83
N ALA A 111 -0.80 7.91 8.87
CA ALA A 111 -0.45 8.32 10.23
C ALA A 111 0.90 7.73 10.67
N ALA A 112 1.13 6.46 10.38
CA ALA A 112 2.41 5.80 10.69
C ALA A 112 3.57 6.44 9.92
N ALA A 113 3.37 6.78 8.65
CA ALA A 113 4.39 7.47 7.85
C ALA A 113 4.80 8.80 8.48
N ALA A 114 3.83 9.59 8.93
CA ALA A 114 4.09 10.87 9.61
C ALA A 114 4.88 10.65 10.92
N GLU A 115 4.49 9.67 11.72
CA GLU A 115 5.18 9.34 12.98
C GLU A 115 6.63 8.87 12.74
N LEU A 116 6.88 8.14 11.65
CA LEU A 116 8.20 7.63 11.30
C LEU A 116 9.08 8.67 10.61
N GLY A 117 8.58 9.87 10.38
CA GLY A 117 9.36 10.99 9.85
C GLY A 117 9.30 11.18 8.34
N ALA A 118 8.37 10.56 7.66
CA ALA A 118 8.17 10.77 6.22
C ALA A 118 7.85 12.23 5.90
N THR A 119 8.42 12.75 4.82
CA THR A 119 8.00 14.02 4.23
C THR A 119 7.12 13.81 3.00
N ALA A 120 7.17 12.62 2.41
CA ALA A 120 6.33 12.21 1.31
C ALA A 120 5.96 10.73 1.41
N ILE A 121 4.75 10.41 0.98
CA ILE A 121 4.29 9.04 0.79
C ILE A 121 4.16 8.82 -0.70
N VAL A 122 4.70 7.70 -1.18
CA VAL A 122 4.64 7.32 -2.58
C VAL A 122 4.01 5.94 -2.74
N LEU A 123 3.50 5.66 -3.90
CA LEU A 123 2.99 4.34 -4.27
C LEU A 123 2.97 4.18 -5.77
N ASP A 124 2.95 2.96 -6.23
CA ASP A 124 2.64 2.62 -7.60
C ASP A 124 1.39 1.74 -7.66
N THR A 125 0.72 1.79 -8.79
CA THR A 125 -0.50 1.02 -9.04
C THR A 125 -0.67 0.79 -10.53
N ASN A 126 -1.71 0.07 -10.90
CA ASN A 126 -2.08 -0.13 -12.29
C ASN A 126 -3.39 0.64 -12.57
N ASP A 127 -3.42 1.39 -13.67
CA ASP A 127 -4.60 2.18 -14.06
C ASP A 127 -5.84 1.30 -14.30
N SER A 128 -5.67 -0.01 -14.51
CA SER A 128 -6.80 -0.94 -14.60
C SER A 128 -7.56 -1.08 -13.28
N LEU A 129 -6.92 -0.74 -12.15
CA LEU A 129 -7.54 -0.72 -10.83
C LEU A 129 -8.22 0.64 -10.61
N VAL A 130 -9.37 0.82 -11.26
CA VAL A 130 -10.07 2.11 -11.32
C VAL A 130 -10.45 2.65 -9.94
N ALA A 131 -11.00 1.80 -9.10
CA ALA A 131 -11.43 2.18 -7.74
C ALA A 131 -10.24 2.60 -6.87
N ALA A 132 -9.11 1.88 -6.96
CA ALA A 132 -7.90 2.20 -6.21
C ALA A 132 -7.33 3.57 -6.66
N GLY A 133 -7.23 3.80 -7.96
CA GLY A 133 -6.76 5.09 -8.50
C GLY A 133 -7.64 6.26 -8.06
N ALA A 134 -8.95 6.10 -8.09
CA ALA A 134 -9.89 7.12 -7.63
C ALA A 134 -9.71 7.40 -6.13
N MET A 135 -9.51 6.37 -5.33
CA MET A 135 -9.26 6.51 -3.89
C MET A 135 -7.97 7.30 -3.63
N TYR A 136 -6.87 6.96 -4.29
CA TYR A 136 -5.59 7.66 -4.09
C TYR A 136 -5.70 9.12 -4.49
N ARG A 137 -6.26 9.43 -5.63
CA ARG A 137 -6.47 10.84 -6.05
C ARG A 137 -7.38 11.59 -5.09
N GLY A 138 -8.44 10.96 -4.62
CA GLY A 138 -9.35 11.54 -3.62
C GLY A 138 -8.69 11.81 -2.28
N ARG A 139 -7.59 11.11 -1.96
CA ARG A 139 -6.80 11.33 -0.74
C ARG A 139 -5.68 12.35 -0.91
N GLY A 140 -5.54 12.96 -2.09
CA GLY A 140 -4.55 14.00 -2.35
C GLY A 140 -3.23 13.48 -2.95
N TYR A 141 -3.19 12.24 -3.42
CA TYR A 141 -2.05 11.74 -4.17
C TYR A 141 -2.07 12.31 -5.57
N GLU A 142 -0.93 12.79 -6.04
CA GLU A 142 -0.73 13.32 -7.38
C GLU A 142 0.18 12.42 -8.19
N ARG A 143 -0.11 12.30 -9.47
CA ARG A 143 0.69 11.47 -10.37
C ARG A 143 2.08 12.07 -10.55
N VAL A 144 3.10 11.20 -10.48
CA VAL A 144 4.50 11.58 -10.64
C VAL A 144 5.19 10.67 -11.66
N HIS A 145 6.42 11.00 -12.05
CA HIS A 145 7.26 10.11 -12.84
C HIS A 145 7.56 8.82 -12.09
N PRO A 146 7.76 7.70 -12.80
CA PRO A 146 8.18 6.46 -12.19
C PRO A 146 9.42 6.64 -11.33
N PHE A 147 9.38 6.12 -10.09
CA PHE A 147 10.53 6.09 -9.19
C PHE A 147 11.10 4.68 -9.03
N ASN A 148 10.56 3.71 -9.76
CA ASN A 148 11.04 2.34 -9.82
C ASN A 148 10.67 1.72 -11.18
N ASP A 149 11.16 0.50 -11.41
CA ASP A 149 10.94 -0.28 -12.63
C ASP A 149 9.89 -1.39 -12.41
N ASN A 150 8.91 -1.18 -11.55
CA ASN A 150 7.89 -2.19 -11.30
C ASN A 150 7.11 -2.52 -12.58
N PRO A 151 7.26 -3.75 -13.12
CA PRO A 151 6.61 -4.12 -14.38
C PRO A 151 5.09 -4.24 -14.27
N ASN A 152 4.57 -4.32 -13.05
CA ASN A 152 3.14 -4.43 -12.79
C ASN A 152 2.44 -3.08 -12.71
N ALA A 153 3.20 -1.98 -12.65
CA ALA A 153 2.66 -0.64 -12.48
C ALA A 153 2.52 0.11 -13.81
N THR A 154 1.51 0.97 -13.88
CA THR A 154 1.33 1.94 -14.97
C THR A 154 1.16 3.36 -14.44
N ALA A 155 1.08 3.54 -13.13
CA ALA A 155 0.90 4.84 -12.51
C ALA A 155 1.70 4.92 -11.20
N TRP A 156 2.34 6.06 -10.99
CA TRP A 156 3.11 6.38 -9.78
C TRP A 156 2.55 7.64 -9.17
N TYR A 157 2.41 7.66 -7.83
CA TYR A 157 1.76 8.73 -7.09
C TYR A 157 2.60 9.16 -5.91
N ARG A 158 2.43 10.43 -5.53
CA ARG A 158 3.08 11.03 -4.35
C ARG A 158 2.10 11.93 -3.60
N LYS A 159 2.17 11.90 -2.29
CA LYS A 159 1.44 12.79 -1.41
C LYS A 159 2.41 13.39 -0.38
N PRO A 160 2.48 14.73 -0.25
CA PRO A 160 3.30 15.34 0.80
C PRO A 160 2.71 15.04 2.17
N VAL A 161 3.59 14.81 3.15
CA VAL A 161 3.20 14.67 4.55
C VAL A 161 3.27 16.04 5.20
N ARG A 162 2.14 16.48 5.71
CA ARG A 162 2.04 17.75 6.44
C ARG A 162 2.24 17.50 7.93
N ARG A 163 3.02 18.36 8.55
CA ARG A 163 3.28 18.36 9.98
C ARG A 163 2.64 19.58 10.64
#